data_77a2ec234725560fe5f731444d59915c
#
_entry.id   77a2ec234725560fe5f731444d59915c
#
_cell.length_a   1.000
_cell.length_b   1.000
_cell.length_c   1.000
_cell.angle_alpha   90.00
_cell.angle_beta   90.00
_cell.angle_gamma   90.00
#
_symmetry.space_group_name_H-M   'P 1'
#
loop_
_entity.id
_entity.type
_entity.pdbx_description
1 polymer ?
#
loop_
_entity_poly.entity_id
_entity_poly.type
_entity_poly.pdbx_seq_one_letter_code
_entity_poly.pdbx_strand_id
1 'polypeptide(L)'
;AGNYDTAGTFVFKLDGASLKQAIPNLSVEPQSLRLHVGLNELSAAANTSLTEGLQLLNPHFAAGNTELPPEAVDKFQAAANEIIKNKTRFNTEIEAQTDSGKAQLTANVGIRSDSPVTAEEWQKAIDGAQENPLPLQDLLKNNLDLHAELRVSKSLVDKLGFSEMVEQQGAMFVTLEGDEYRVKIEGKEGKIELNGNPLPF
;
A
#
# COMPACT_ATOMS: atom_id res chain seq x y z
N ALA A 1 -18.66 17.96 -12.14
CA ALA A 1 -17.74 17.79 -11.02
C ALA A 1 -16.49 17.09 -11.56
N GLY A 2 -15.30 17.65 -11.30
CA GLY A 2 -14.04 17.03 -11.75
C GLY A 2 -13.49 16.07 -10.71
N ASN A 3 -12.55 15.23 -11.15
CA ASN A 3 -11.72 14.45 -10.25
C ASN A 3 -10.57 15.33 -9.75
N TYR A 4 -10.01 15.02 -8.61
CA TYR A 4 -8.87 15.71 -8.02
C TYR A 4 -7.93 14.73 -7.32
N ASP A 5 -6.70 15.18 -7.13
CA ASP A 5 -5.72 14.46 -6.35
C ASP A 5 -5.75 14.95 -4.91
N THR A 6 -5.64 14.03 -3.98
CA THR A 6 -5.52 14.34 -2.55
C THR A 6 -4.39 13.51 -1.96
N ALA A 7 -3.61 14.13 -1.08
CA ALA A 7 -2.52 13.45 -0.40
C ALA A 7 -2.30 14.01 0.99
N GLY A 8 -1.78 13.18 1.88
CA GLY A 8 -1.34 13.54 3.21
C GLY A 8 0.06 13.01 3.48
N THR A 9 0.86 13.79 4.20
CA THR A 9 2.18 13.36 4.64
C THR A 9 2.25 13.46 6.16
N PHE A 10 2.66 12.38 6.80
CA PHE A 10 2.87 12.28 8.23
C PHE A 10 4.36 12.02 8.49
N VAL A 11 4.95 12.79 9.39
CA VAL A 11 6.35 12.62 9.77
C VAL A 11 6.42 12.41 11.27
N PHE A 12 6.94 11.25 11.67
CA PHE A 12 7.16 10.87 13.05
C PHE A 12 8.66 10.93 13.33
N LYS A 13 9.07 11.80 14.26
CA LYS A 13 10.43 11.76 14.83
C LYS A 13 10.44 10.69 15.90
N LEU A 14 11.40 9.78 15.83
CA LEU A 14 11.53 8.65 16.73
C LEU A 14 12.63 8.93 17.76
N ASP A 15 12.36 8.63 19.01
CA ASP A 15 13.40 8.61 20.04
C ASP A 15 14.10 7.25 19.98
N GLY A 16 15.17 7.18 19.20
CA GLY A 16 15.94 5.97 18.99
C GLY A 16 16.55 5.41 20.26
N ALA A 17 16.89 6.27 21.23
CA ALA A 17 17.45 5.84 22.52
C ALA A 17 16.39 5.08 23.34
N SER A 18 15.18 5.62 23.45
CA SER A 18 14.06 4.94 24.10
C SER A 18 13.67 3.64 23.39
N LEU A 19 13.72 3.62 22.06
CA LEU A 19 13.44 2.41 21.28
C LEU A 19 14.49 1.32 21.50
N LYS A 20 15.77 1.66 21.60
CA LYS A 20 16.83 0.71 21.95
C LYS A 20 16.68 0.13 23.35
N GLN A 21 16.15 0.88 24.30
CA GLN A 21 15.83 0.36 25.64
C GLN A 21 14.68 -0.62 25.61
N ALA A 22 13.64 -0.34 24.78
CA ALA A 22 12.48 -1.22 24.64
C ALA A 22 12.80 -2.48 23.82
N ILE A 23 13.76 -2.40 22.91
CA ILE A 23 14.19 -3.49 22.02
C ILE A 23 15.70 -3.66 22.15
N PRO A 24 16.20 -4.40 23.16
CA PRO A 24 17.62 -4.48 23.51
C PRO A 24 18.55 -4.94 22.39
N ASN A 25 18.03 -5.71 21.43
CA ASN A 25 18.80 -6.26 20.31
C ASN A 25 18.71 -5.41 19.02
N LEU A 26 18.14 -4.21 19.10
CA LEU A 26 18.05 -3.32 17.95
C LEU A 26 19.46 -2.79 17.60
N SER A 27 20.00 -3.27 16.49
CA SER A 27 21.37 -2.95 16.03
C SER A 27 21.49 -1.56 15.38
N VAL A 28 20.36 -0.94 15.05
CA VAL A 28 20.28 0.39 14.41
C VAL A 28 19.49 1.36 15.30
N GLU A 29 19.70 2.65 15.10
CA GLU A 29 18.94 3.67 15.81
C GLU A 29 17.93 4.34 14.86
N PRO A 30 16.63 4.08 15.03
CA PRO A 30 15.60 4.76 14.25
C PRO A 30 15.56 6.26 14.58
N GLN A 31 15.50 7.10 13.54
CA GLN A 31 15.48 8.55 13.67
C GLN A 31 14.13 9.15 13.26
N SER A 32 13.58 8.70 12.15
CA SER A 32 12.28 9.15 11.67
C SER A 32 11.57 8.11 10.82
N LEU A 33 10.25 8.22 10.81
CA LEU A 33 9.36 7.51 9.90
C LEU A 33 8.52 8.56 9.17
N ARG A 34 8.55 8.53 7.84
CA ARG A 34 7.70 9.35 6.98
C ARG A 34 6.72 8.43 6.27
N LEU A 35 5.45 8.79 6.34
CA LEU A 35 4.37 8.13 5.61
C LEU A 35 3.70 9.17 4.71
N HIS A 36 3.69 8.92 3.42
CA HIS A 36 2.91 9.66 2.44
C HIS A 36 1.84 8.74 1.87
N VAL A 37 0.60 9.22 1.84
CA VAL A 37 -0.55 8.51 1.28
C VAL A 37 -1.29 9.44 0.37
N GLY A 38 -1.62 8.99 -0.82
CA GLY A 38 -2.35 9.78 -1.81
C GLY A 38 -3.38 8.96 -2.58
N LEU A 39 -4.38 9.66 -3.06
CA LEU A 39 -5.40 9.17 -4.00
C LEU A 39 -5.41 10.11 -5.21
N ASN A 40 -5.19 9.57 -6.38
CA ASN A 40 -5.27 10.28 -7.64
C ASN A 40 -6.57 9.93 -8.35
N GLU A 41 -7.14 10.87 -9.09
CA GLU A 41 -8.41 10.74 -9.79
C GLU A 41 -9.60 10.47 -8.86
N LEU A 42 -9.56 10.99 -7.62
CA LEU A 42 -10.65 10.84 -6.67
C LEU A 42 -11.82 11.75 -7.06
N SER A 43 -13.01 11.19 -7.26
CA SER A 43 -14.21 11.99 -7.53
C SER A 43 -14.70 12.72 -6.27
N ALA A 44 -15.36 13.86 -6.46
CA ALA A 44 -15.97 14.58 -5.36
C ALA A 44 -17.00 13.74 -4.60
N ALA A 45 -17.74 12.86 -5.30
CA ALA A 45 -18.70 11.95 -4.70
C ALA A 45 -18.01 10.91 -3.80
N ALA A 46 -16.91 10.30 -4.27
CA ALA A 46 -16.13 9.36 -3.47
C ALA A 46 -15.57 10.04 -2.20
N ASN A 47 -14.99 11.23 -2.34
CA ASN A 47 -14.46 11.95 -1.19
C ASN A 47 -15.55 12.32 -0.17
N THR A 48 -16.70 12.76 -0.62
CA THR A 48 -17.85 13.06 0.27
C THR A 48 -18.25 11.82 1.04
N SER A 49 -18.45 10.69 0.34
CA SER A 49 -18.84 9.43 0.98
C SER A 49 -17.79 8.91 1.96
N LEU A 50 -16.49 8.99 1.62
CA LEU A 50 -15.41 8.65 2.55
C LEU A 50 -15.44 9.52 3.81
N THR A 51 -15.58 10.84 3.63
CA THR A 51 -15.61 11.79 4.74
C THR A 51 -16.80 11.55 5.67
N GLU A 52 -18.00 11.35 5.11
CA GLU A 52 -19.20 11.06 5.86
C GLU A 52 -19.06 9.71 6.61
N GLY A 53 -18.56 8.67 5.96
CA GLY A 53 -18.27 7.38 6.60
C GLY A 53 -17.32 7.51 7.79
N LEU A 54 -16.21 8.23 7.62
CA LEU A 54 -15.23 8.49 8.69
C LEU A 54 -15.83 9.30 9.84
N GLN A 55 -16.70 10.28 9.57
CA GLN A 55 -17.37 11.05 10.59
C GLN A 55 -18.31 10.21 11.45
N LEU A 56 -18.94 9.17 10.89
CA LEU A 56 -19.78 8.24 11.63
C LEU A 56 -18.96 7.33 12.56
N LEU A 57 -17.70 7.02 12.23
CA LEU A 57 -16.85 6.14 13.05
C LEU A 57 -16.44 6.79 14.38
N ASN A 58 -16.08 8.07 14.39
CA ASN A 58 -15.54 8.73 15.58
C ASN A 58 -16.48 8.64 16.80
N PRO A 59 -17.76 9.05 16.71
CA PRO A 59 -18.68 8.94 17.84
C PRO A 59 -19.01 7.48 18.19
N HIS A 60 -19.01 6.59 17.20
CA HIS A 60 -19.33 5.19 17.38
C HIS A 60 -18.26 4.47 18.21
N PHE A 61 -16.98 4.64 17.88
CA PHE A 61 -15.88 4.08 18.65
C PHE A 61 -15.67 4.78 19.99
N ALA A 62 -15.94 6.09 20.09
CA ALA A 62 -15.90 6.80 21.34
C ALA A 62 -16.95 6.29 22.36
N ALA A 63 -18.05 5.71 21.87
CA ALA A 63 -19.05 5.02 22.67
C ALA A 63 -18.66 3.58 23.07
N GLY A 64 -17.47 3.13 22.69
CA GLY A 64 -16.96 1.78 23.03
C GLY A 64 -17.46 0.65 22.12
N ASN A 65 -18.11 0.96 21.02
CA ASN A 65 -18.55 -0.03 20.04
C ASN A 65 -17.33 -0.50 19.20
N THR A 66 -17.29 -1.77 18.86
CA THR A 66 -16.19 -2.38 18.08
C THR A 66 -16.60 -2.74 16.64
N GLU A 67 -17.91 -2.83 16.37
CA GLU A 67 -18.43 -3.11 15.03
C GLU A 67 -18.61 -1.81 14.24
N LEU A 68 -18.52 -1.90 12.92
CA LEU A 68 -18.79 -0.75 12.04
C LEU A 68 -20.28 -0.45 12.04
N PRO A 69 -20.69 0.82 12.18
CA PRO A 69 -22.10 1.18 12.06
C PRO A 69 -22.59 0.94 10.61
N PRO A 70 -23.79 0.37 10.40
CA PRO A 70 -24.30 0.07 9.07
C PRO A 70 -24.27 1.26 8.11
N GLU A 71 -24.62 2.45 8.62
CA GLU A 71 -24.59 3.69 7.83
C GLU A 71 -23.17 4.06 7.34
N ALA A 72 -22.14 3.77 8.14
CA ALA A 72 -20.75 3.96 7.70
C ALA A 72 -20.36 2.93 6.63
N VAL A 73 -20.82 1.68 6.76
CA VAL A 73 -20.62 0.64 5.74
C VAL A 73 -21.22 1.08 4.42
N ASP A 74 -22.46 1.57 4.40
CA ASP A 74 -23.12 2.08 3.19
C ASP A 74 -22.33 3.23 2.55
N LYS A 75 -21.78 4.15 3.35
CA LYS A 75 -20.94 5.24 2.85
C LYS A 75 -19.64 4.74 2.24
N PHE A 76 -18.97 3.81 2.89
CA PHE A 76 -17.73 3.23 2.34
C PHE A 76 -18.00 2.43 1.06
N GLN A 77 -19.12 1.74 0.97
CA GLN A 77 -19.51 1.02 -0.24
C GLN A 77 -19.81 1.99 -1.40
N ALA A 78 -20.51 3.08 -1.13
CA ALA A 78 -20.74 4.13 -2.12
C ALA A 78 -19.41 4.77 -2.60
N ALA A 79 -18.47 5.00 -1.68
CA ALA A 79 -17.15 5.51 -2.02
C ALA A 79 -16.36 4.50 -2.87
N ALA A 80 -16.39 3.22 -2.51
CA ALA A 80 -15.71 2.16 -3.26
C ALA A 80 -16.23 2.06 -4.70
N ASN A 81 -17.53 2.14 -4.89
CA ASN A 81 -18.14 2.14 -6.23
C ASN A 81 -17.66 3.33 -7.09
N GLU A 82 -17.58 4.52 -6.50
CA GLU A 82 -17.09 5.71 -7.19
C GLU A 82 -15.57 5.63 -7.46
N ILE A 83 -14.79 5.05 -6.55
CA ILE A 83 -13.35 4.78 -6.73
C ILE A 83 -13.13 3.84 -7.92
N ILE A 84 -13.89 2.75 -7.99
CA ILE A 84 -13.82 1.78 -9.09
C ILE A 84 -14.22 2.45 -10.41
N LYS A 85 -15.34 3.14 -10.44
CA LYS A 85 -15.87 3.82 -11.63
C LYS A 85 -14.92 4.86 -12.20
N ASN A 86 -14.26 5.63 -11.34
CA ASN A 86 -13.32 6.68 -11.74
C ASN A 86 -11.88 6.16 -11.87
N LYS A 87 -11.65 4.85 -11.61
CA LYS A 87 -10.32 4.23 -11.68
C LYS A 87 -9.29 4.98 -10.84
N THR A 88 -9.72 5.42 -9.65
CA THR A 88 -8.87 6.10 -8.68
C THR A 88 -7.62 5.28 -8.37
N ARG A 89 -6.48 5.95 -8.30
CA ARG A 89 -5.19 5.31 -7.99
C ARG A 89 -4.78 5.65 -6.55
N PHE A 90 -4.39 4.63 -5.83
CA PHE A 90 -3.78 4.77 -4.50
C PHE A 90 -2.27 4.78 -4.65
N ASN A 91 -1.61 5.73 -3.99
CA ASN A 91 -0.16 5.78 -3.89
C ASN A 91 0.26 5.90 -2.43
N THR A 92 1.37 5.28 -2.09
CA THR A 92 1.98 5.41 -0.77
C THR A 92 3.48 5.40 -0.88
N GLU A 93 4.12 6.16 0.00
CA GLU A 93 5.55 6.15 0.22
C GLU A 93 5.80 6.07 1.72
N ILE A 94 6.60 5.10 2.12
CA ILE A 94 7.05 4.91 3.50
C ILE A 94 8.56 5.04 3.49
N GLU A 95 9.09 5.96 4.25
CA GLU A 95 10.53 6.13 4.42
C GLU A 95 10.90 6.02 5.90
N ALA A 96 11.81 5.12 6.20
CA ALA A 96 12.41 4.97 7.52
C ALA A 96 13.86 5.41 7.46
N GLN A 97 14.24 6.38 8.28
CA GLN A 97 15.60 6.86 8.42
C GLN A 97 16.21 6.34 9.71
N THR A 98 17.44 5.86 9.64
CA THR A 98 18.23 5.39 10.79
C THR A 98 19.62 6.04 10.81
N ASP A 99 20.39 5.80 11.86
CA ASP A 99 21.81 6.19 11.97
C ASP A 99 22.69 5.47 10.91
N SER A 100 22.23 4.36 10.37
CA SER A 100 23.01 3.49 9.48
C SER A 100 22.53 3.53 8.03
N GLY A 101 21.49 4.29 7.72
CA GLY A 101 20.94 4.43 6.37
C GLY A 101 19.43 4.53 6.36
N LYS A 102 18.84 4.36 5.19
CA LYS A 102 17.39 4.48 4.96
C LYS A 102 16.80 3.23 4.33
N ALA A 103 15.51 3.02 4.59
CA ALA A 103 14.65 2.12 3.83
C ALA A 103 13.47 2.93 3.28
N GLN A 104 13.11 2.71 2.03
CA GLN A 104 12.01 3.38 1.35
C GLN A 104 11.16 2.35 0.61
N LEU A 105 9.85 2.37 0.86
CA LEU A 105 8.86 1.61 0.13
C LEU A 105 7.96 2.58 -0.61
N THR A 106 7.86 2.45 -1.92
CA THR A 106 6.84 3.14 -2.73
C THR A 106 5.89 2.11 -3.29
N ALA A 107 4.59 2.41 -3.31
CA ALA A 107 3.60 1.58 -3.96
C ALA A 107 2.55 2.43 -4.66
N ASN A 108 2.13 1.99 -5.82
CA ASN A 108 1.05 2.57 -6.60
C ASN A 108 0.15 1.44 -7.07
N VAL A 109 -1.13 1.54 -6.73
CA VAL A 109 -2.13 0.53 -7.09
C VAL A 109 -3.35 1.23 -7.65
N GLY A 110 -3.89 0.73 -8.74
CA GLY A 110 -5.10 1.26 -9.32
C GLY A 110 -5.74 0.30 -10.31
N ILE A 111 -7.01 0.55 -10.62
CA ILE A 111 -7.67 -0.13 -11.71
C ILE A 111 -7.12 0.45 -13.02
N ARG A 112 -6.79 -0.41 -13.94
CA ARG A 112 -6.29 -0.01 -15.28
C ARG A 112 -7.27 0.94 -15.97
N SER A 113 -6.73 1.96 -16.59
CA SER A 113 -7.54 2.97 -17.31
C SER A 113 -8.34 2.36 -18.47
N ASP A 114 -7.84 1.31 -19.10
CA ASP A 114 -8.46 0.57 -20.19
C ASP A 114 -9.25 -0.68 -19.74
N SER A 115 -9.38 -0.93 -18.43
CA SER A 115 -10.19 -2.03 -17.91
C SER A 115 -11.64 -1.89 -18.37
N PRO A 116 -12.23 -2.92 -19.00
CA PRO A 116 -13.61 -2.93 -19.42
C PRO A 116 -14.58 -3.23 -18.27
N VAL A 117 -14.07 -3.66 -17.12
CA VAL A 117 -14.87 -4.15 -16.00
C VAL A 117 -15.63 -3.01 -15.34
N THR A 118 -16.91 -3.23 -15.17
CA THR A 118 -17.84 -2.28 -14.54
C THR A 118 -17.78 -2.33 -13.02
N ALA A 119 -18.28 -1.28 -12.35
CA ALA A 119 -18.40 -1.26 -10.89
C ALA A 119 -19.35 -2.39 -10.38
N GLU A 120 -20.38 -2.75 -11.14
CA GLU A 120 -21.31 -3.82 -10.79
C GLU A 120 -20.62 -5.20 -10.81
N GLU A 121 -19.77 -5.45 -11.80
CA GLU A 121 -18.97 -6.69 -11.87
C GLU A 121 -17.99 -6.80 -10.72
N TRP A 122 -17.32 -5.71 -10.36
CA TRP A 122 -16.48 -5.63 -9.18
C TRP A 122 -17.26 -5.93 -7.90
N GLN A 123 -18.41 -5.28 -7.71
CA GLN A 123 -19.25 -5.50 -6.54
C GLN A 123 -19.71 -6.95 -6.43
N LYS A 124 -20.19 -7.54 -7.52
CA LYS A 124 -20.58 -8.95 -7.55
C LYS A 124 -19.45 -9.90 -7.17
N ALA A 125 -18.23 -9.62 -7.63
CA ALA A 125 -17.08 -10.45 -7.30
C ALA A 125 -16.68 -10.29 -5.83
N ILE A 126 -16.76 -9.08 -5.27
CA ILE A 126 -16.51 -8.81 -3.86
C ILE A 126 -17.53 -9.53 -2.97
N ASP A 127 -18.82 -9.40 -3.27
CA ASP A 127 -19.90 -10.01 -2.50
C ASP A 127 -19.81 -11.55 -2.51
N GLY A 128 -19.43 -12.13 -3.64
CA GLY A 128 -19.25 -13.57 -3.79
C GLY A 128 -17.93 -14.13 -3.25
N ALA A 129 -16.99 -13.30 -2.87
CA ALA A 129 -15.62 -13.72 -2.57
C ALA A 129 -15.48 -14.61 -1.31
N GLN A 130 -16.44 -14.54 -0.38
CA GLN A 130 -16.46 -15.42 0.79
C GLN A 130 -16.79 -16.86 0.42
N GLU A 131 -17.64 -17.06 -0.57
CA GLU A 131 -18.05 -18.38 -1.03
C GLU A 131 -17.11 -18.90 -2.13
N ASN A 132 -16.74 -18.04 -3.06
CA ASN A 132 -15.82 -18.36 -4.15
C ASN A 132 -14.90 -17.16 -4.44
N PRO A 133 -13.63 -17.16 -4.00
CA PRO A 133 -12.70 -16.06 -4.21
C PRO A 133 -12.16 -15.94 -5.65
N LEU A 134 -12.29 -16.98 -6.49
CA LEU A 134 -11.67 -17.02 -7.82
C LEU A 134 -12.09 -15.86 -8.73
N PRO A 135 -13.40 -15.49 -8.85
CA PRO A 135 -13.78 -14.37 -9.71
C PRO A 135 -13.13 -13.04 -9.30
N LEU A 136 -13.01 -12.79 -7.98
CA LEU A 136 -12.35 -11.59 -7.49
C LEU A 136 -10.85 -11.63 -7.78
N GLN A 137 -10.19 -12.78 -7.58
CA GLN A 137 -8.77 -12.96 -7.91
C GLN A 137 -8.50 -12.72 -9.40
N ASP A 138 -9.34 -13.23 -10.27
CA ASP A 138 -9.21 -13.03 -11.71
C ASP A 138 -9.42 -11.56 -12.10
N LEU A 139 -10.40 -10.86 -11.49
CA LEU A 139 -10.59 -9.44 -11.72
C LEU A 139 -9.38 -8.62 -11.25
N LEU A 140 -8.89 -8.89 -10.04
CA LEU A 140 -7.70 -8.21 -9.50
C LEU A 140 -6.49 -8.44 -10.41
N LYS A 141 -6.22 -9.70 -10.75
CA LYS A 141 -5.08 -10.08 -11.58
C LYS A 141 -5.10 -9.39 -12.94
N ASN A 142 -6.25 -9.34 -13.61
CA ASN A 142 -6.35 -8.86 -14.98
C ASN A 142 -6.59 -7.36 -15.12
N ASN A 143 -7.05 -6.69 -14.04
CA ASN A 143 -7.52 -5.30 -14.13
C ASN A 143 -6.80 -4.33 -13.19
N LEU A 144 -5.88 -4.79 -12.36
CA LEU A 144 -5.05 -3.90 -11.56
C LEU A 144 -3.72 -3.60 -12.25
N ASP A 145 -3.31 -2.34 -12.14
CA ASP A 145 -1.92 -1.94 -12.25
C ASP A 145 -1.34 -1.89 -10.84
N LEU A 146 -0.27 -2.62 -10.62
CA LEU A 146 0.51 -2.61 -9.39
C LEU A 146 1.94 -2.21 -9.72
N HIS A 147 2.44 -1.22 -9.01
CA HIS A 147 3.86 -0.93 -8.98
C HIS A 147 4.27 -0.78 -7.53
N ALA A 148 5.23 -1.58 -7.07
CA ALA A 148 5.80 -1.45 -5.75
C ALA A 148 7.32 -1.56 -5.84
N GLU A 149 8.03 -0.71 -5.09
CA GLU A 149 9.47 -0.70 -5.07
C GLU A 149 9.95 -0.49 -3.63
N LEU A 150 10.80 -1.41 -3.17
CA LEU A 150 11.52 -1.30 -1.91
C LEU A 150 12.98 -1.00 -2.23
N ARG A 151 13.53 0.05 -1.61
CA ARG A 151 14.95 0.41 -1.61
C ARG A 151 15.47 0.40 -0.20
N VAL A 152 16.62 -0.20 0.01
CA VAL A 152 17.26 -0.26 1.32
C VAL A 152 18.75 0.01 1.16
N SER A 153 19.30 0.96 1.92
CA SER A 153 20.73 1.25 1.90
C SER A 153 21.53 0.00 2.27
N LYS A 154 22.59 -0.26 1.53
CA LYS A 154 23.48 -1.39 1.81
C LYS A 154 24.02 -1.35 3.25
N SER A 155 24.43 -0.17 3.72
CA SER A 155 24.91 0.04 5.09
C SER A 155 23.88 -0.36 6.16
N LEU A 156 22.58 -0.14 5.89
CA LEU A 156 21.54 -0.56 6.81
C LEU A 156 21.37 -2.10 6.81
N VAL A 157 21.42 -2.74 5.64
CA VAL A 157 21.36 -4.20 5.51
C VAL A 157 22.56 -4.87 6.20
N ASP A 158 23.77 -4.33 6.00
CA ASP A 158 25.00 -4.79 6.65
C ASP A 158 24.89 -4.69 8.18
N LYS A 159 24.39 -3.56 8.68
CA LYS A 159 24.24 -3.31 10.10
C LYS A 159 23.20 -4.21 10.78
N LEU A 160 22.15 -4.58 10.02
CA LEU A 160 21.12 -5.52 10.47
C LEU A 160 21.59 -6.99 10.39
N GLY A 161 22.74 -7.27 9.77
CA GLY A 161 23.29 -8.62 9.63
C GLY A 161 22.64 -9.46 8.53
N PHE A 162 21.98 -8.83 7.54
CA PHE A 162 21.29 -9.54 6.46
C PHE A 162 22.09 -9.64 5.16
N SER A 163 23.32 -9.10 5.10
CA SER A 163 24.14 -9.05 3.88
C SER A 163 24.38 -10.43 3.26
N GLU A 164 24.80 -11.39 4.07
CA GLU A 164 25.05 -12.76 3.57
C GLU A 164 23.76 -13.40 3.02
N MET A 165 22.64 -13.20 3.69
CA MET A 165 21.35 -13.72 3.23
C MET A 165 20.94 -13.08 1.90
N VAL A 166 21.13 -11.77 1.75
CA VAL A 166 20.81 -11.05 0.52
C VAL A 166 21.74 -11.49 -0.62
N GLU A 167 23.04 -11.67 -0.37
CA GLU A 167 24.02 -12.12 -1.37
C GLU A 167 23.81 -13.57 -1.81
N GLN A 168 23.45 -14.46 -0.88
CA GLN A 168 23.30 -15.90 -1.17
C GLN A 168 21.93 -16.27 -1.72
N GLN A 169 20.87 -15.64 -1.20
CA GLN A 169 19.48 -15.99 -1.54
C GLN A 169 18.78 -14.88 -2.32
N GLY A 170 19.31 -13.67 -2.26
CA GLY A 170 18.69 -12.47 -2.80
C GLY A 170 18.87 -12.27 -4.31
N ALA A 171 19.82 -12.95 -4.96
CA ALA A 171 20.16 -12.70 -6.37
C ALA A 171 18.98 -12.81 -7.35
N MET A 172 17.95 -13.58 -7.01
CA MET A 172 16.70 -13.68 -7.79
C MET A 172 15.68 -12.60 -7.44
N PHE A 173 15.75 -12.04 -6.23
CA PHE A 173 14.71 -11.18 -5.66
C PHE A 173 15.17 -9.75 -5.42
N VAL A 174 16.47 -9.53 -5.36
CA VAL A 174 17.08 -8.25 -4.97
C VAL A 174 18.13 -7.86 -6.00
N THR A 175 18.10 -6.63 -6.44
CA THR A 175 19.13 -6.04 -7.32
C THR A 175 19.94 -5.02 -6.51
N LEU A 176 21.26 -5.04 -6.63
CA LEU A 176 22.12 -4.01 -6.07
C LEU A 176 22.33 -2.90 -7.12
N GLU A 177 21.85 -1.70 -6.83
CA GLU A 177 22.02 -0.51 -7.66
C GLU A 177 22.79 0.57 -6.87
N GLY A 178 24.06 0.75 -7.19
CA GLY A 178 24.95 1.60 -6.39
C GLY A 178 25.09 1.08 -4.96
N ASP A 179 24.71 1.90 -3.98
CA ASP A 179 24.75 1.55 -2.56
C ASP A 179 23.37 1.19 -1.98
N GLU A 180 22.42 0.82 -2.83
CA GLU A 180 21.06 0.44 -2.42
C GLU A 180 20.68 -0.94 -2.96
N TYR A 181 20.09 -1.77 -2.11
CA TYR A 181 19.37 -2.95 -2.51
C TYR A 181 17.96 -2.56 -2.95
N ARG A 182 17.52 -3.13 -4.06
CA ARG A 182 16.24 -2.83 -4.68
C ARG A 182 15.43 -4.09 -4.95
N VAL A 183 14.16 -4.03 -4.63
CA VAL A 183 13.14 -5.02 -5.00
C VAL A 183 12.02 -4.29 -5.71
N LYS A 184 11.70 -4.67 -6.95
CA LYS A 184 10.65 -4.06 -7.75
C LYS A 184 9.61 -5.11 -8.10
N ILE A 185 8.36 -4.82 -7.83
CA ILE A 185 7.21 -5.65 -8.19
C ILE A 185 6.34 -4.85 -9.15
N GLU A 186 6.04 -5.42 -10.29
CA GLU A 186 5.12 -4.85 -11.27
C GLU A 186 4.03 -5.85 -11.61
N GLY A 187 2.79 -5.41 -11.54
CA GLY A 187 1.62 -6.20 -11.93
C GLY A 187 0.86 -5.47 -13.04
N LYS A 188 0.75 -6.11 -14.20
CA LYS A 188 0.02 -5.58 -15.34
C LYS A 188 -0.49 -6.71 -16.22
N GLU A 189 -1.74 -6.60 -16.68
CA GLU A 189 -2.32 -7.53 -17.66
C GLU A 189 -2.27 -9.00 -17.24
N GLY A 190 -2.50 -9.27 -15.96
CA GLY A 190 -2.47 -10.62 -15.40
C GLY A 190 -1.09 -11.22 -15.20
N LYS A 191 -0.02 -10.43 -15.40
CA LYS A 191 1.36 -10.84 -15.15
C LYS A 191 1.88 -10.10 -13.93
N ILE A 192 2.63 -10.79 -13.11
CA ILE A 192 3.38 -10.17 -12.02
C ILE A 192 4.86 -10.44 -12.30
N GLU A 193 5.65 -9.39 -12.24
CA GLU A 193 7.08 -9.42 -12.44
C GLU A 193 7.80 -8.97 -11.18
N LEU A 194 8.88 -9.65 -10.85
CA LEU A 194 9.80 -9.27 -9.78
C LEU A 194 11.14 -8.92 -10.42
N ASN A 195 11.55 -7.67 -10.29
CA ASN A 195 12.75 -7.12 -10.96
C ASN A 195 12.81 -7.42 -12.47
N GLY A 196 11.64 -7.35 -13.15
CA GLY A 196 11.50 -7.64 -14.57
C GLY A 196 11.45 -9.13 -14.94
N ASN A 197 11.49 -10.04 -13.95
CA ASN A 197 11.35 -11.47 -14.18
C ASN A 197 9.91 -11.91 -13.86
N PRO A 198 9.22 -12.59 -14.79
CA PRO A 198 7.87 -13.07 -14.56
C PRO A 198 7.83 -14.04 -13.38
N LEU A 199 6.87 -13.85 -12.47
CA LEU A 199 6.58 -14.83 -11.43
C LEU A 199 5.57 -15.85 -11.96
N PRO A 200 5.81 -17.16 -11.74
CA PRO A 200 4.85 -18.19 -12.11
C PRO A 200 3.67 -18.17 -11.13
N PHE A 201 2.46 -17.87 -11.62
CA PHE A 201 1.18 -18.01 -10.91
C PHE A 201 0.18 -18.78 -11.74
#